data_264ccc993cb7d9c266cc5bb8c23a1dc7
#
_entry.id   264ccc993cb7d9c266cc5bb8c23a1dc7
#
_cell.length_a   1.000
_cell.length_b   1.000
_cell.length_c   1.000
_cell.angle_alpha   90.00
_cell.angle_beta   90.00
_cell.angle_gamma   90.00
#
_symmetry.space_group_name_H-M   'P 1'
#
loop_
_entity.id
_entity.type
_entity.pdbx_description
1 polymer ?
#
loop_
_entity_poly.entity_id
_entity_poly.type
_entity_poly.pdbx_seq_one_letter_code
_entity_poly.pdbx_strand_id
1 'polypeptide(L)'
;MSRSPDMLKLLTYLHDSELVARFQRRCGLVLVEGAHHSLVRLSAPSGTPAHADVPRGQLKGRRDHQDNNSNYKYKENGCAVAGFSRPQYEVRNWLLHFLFLFSAGLGHEIFYITCLPCIHWSLDPFLCRRLVNMWCLVMYIGQVMKDMLKLPRPLSPPVVKLETRVDAEYGLPSTHAMAATAISFTVLLSAPSRIQFQFEVGLLIALTLSSLVCLSRLYTGMHSVLDVICGALISAIIMFLTYPYWETFDRFQLTSHISPIVALTLPLFLSYTYPELDHYSTTRGDTTTILGVGAGCSVGYWVNEQLGQTFEPKGVLPVPLPTLTAHALVLGAARFVVGVLALVGTRQVMKTLSLHVLYLWYRVSKNDDSARRRREIEVPYKFSTYTAVGLVNSILVNKVFILLGLLSPSILTLRTHCSSSAMFVSSSQGLTSSRMEDLATSAGFLDFLAAYSARRCSLILSASALSASSSEPNRSMSSSLVSFVVAGRTN
;
A
#
# COMPACT_ATOMS: atom_id res chain seq x y z
N MET A 1 -25.20 -22.19 -8.45
CA MET A 1 -25.48 -20.75 -8.60
C MET A 1 -25.12 -20.36 -10.04
N SER A 2 -26.10 -20.22 -10.91
CA SER A 2 -25.91 -19.76 -12.30
C SER A 2 -25.50 -18.29 -12.25
N ARG A 3 -24.24 -17.98 -12.58
CA ARG A 3 -23.81 -16.58 -12.80
C ARG A 3 -24.58 -16.08 -14.02
N SER A 4 -25.38 -15.03 -13.85
CA SER A 4 -26.11 -14.43 -14.96
C SER A 4 -25.11 -14.02 -16.05
N PRO A 5 -25.35 -14.39 -17.34
CA PRO A 5 -24.45 -14.06 -18.46
C PRO A 5 -24.20 -12.55 -18.59
N ASP A 6 -25.07 -11.72 -18.06
CA ASP A 6 -24.98 -10.26 -18.12
C ASP A 6 -23.94 -9.69 -17.15
N MET A 7 -23.74 -10.29 -15.97
CA MET A 7 -22.72 -9.85 -15.03
C MET A 7 -21.30 -10.12 -15.58
N LEU A 8 -21.08 -11.27 -16.22
CA LEU A 8 -19.80 -11.58 -16.84
C LEU A 8 -19.47 -10.63 -17.99
N LYS A 9 -20.46 -10.30 -18.84
CA LYS A 9 -20.33 -9.31 -19.90
C LYS A 9 -19.97 -7.93 -19.35
N LEU A 10 -20.60 -7.50 -18.26
CA LEU A 10 -20.30 -6.22 -17.61
C LEU A 10 -18.85 -6.18 -17.07
N LEU A 11 -18.40 -7.23 -16.39
CA LEU A 11 -17.03 -7.31 -15.88
C LEU A 11 -16.00 -7.27 -17.02
N THR A 12 -16.23 -8.03 -18.09
CA THR A 12 -15.38 -8.01 -19.29
C THR A 12 -15.34 -6.62 -19.93
N TYR A 13 -16.51 -5.98 -20.06
CA TYR A 13 -16.60 -4.61 -20.59
C TYR A 13 -15.83 -3.59 -19.74
N LEU A 14 -15.96 -3.64 -18.42
CA LEU A 14 -15.26 -2.73 -17.50
C LEU A 14 -13.74 -2.97 -17.45
N HIS A 15 -13.29 -4.17 -17.80
CA HIS A 15 -11.87 -4.51 -17.89
C HIS A 15 -11.25 -4.20 -19.25
N ASP A 16 -12.08 -3.81 -20.24
CA ASP A 16 -11.63 -3.54 -21.60
C ASP A 16 -10.68 -2.33 -21.66
N SER A 17 -9.50 -2.56 -22.26
CA SER A 17 -8.48 -1.53 -22.48
C SER A 17 -8.96 -0.38 -23.37
N GLU A 18 -9.92 -0.64 -24.28
CA GLU A 18 -10.48 0.38 -25.17
C GLU A 18 -11.30 1.44 -24.41
N LEU A 19 -11.91 1.08 -23.27
CA LEU A 19 -12.57 2.06 -22.40
C LEU A 19 -11.58 3.10 -21.86
N VAL A 20 -10.43 2.63 -21.42
CA VAL A 20 -9.35 3.48 -20.92
C VAL A 20 -8.79 4.36 -22.04
N ALA A 21 -8.52 3.78 -23.21
CA ALA A 21 -8.03 4.52 -24.38
C ALA A 21 -9.03 5.60 -24.84
N ARG A 22 -10.34 5.30 -24.82
CA ARG A 22 -11.39 6.30 -25.11
C ARG A 22 -11.41 7.43 -24.10
N PHE A 23 -11.24 7.12 -22.82
CA PHE A 23 -11.14 8.14 -21.77
C PHE A 23 -9.92 9.02 -21.98
N GLN A 24 -8.73 8.44 -22.26
CA GLN A 24 -7.50 9.17 -22.55
C GLN A 24 -7.67 10.12 -23.74
N ARG A 25 -8.24 9.62 -24.86
CA ARG A 25 -8.50 10.44 -26.05
C ARG A 25 -9.44 11.63 -25.78
N ARG A 26 -10.49 11.41 -24.97
CA ARG A 26 -11.40 12.50 -24.54
C ARG A 26 -10.69 13.54 -23.68
N CYS A 27 -9.72 13.13 -22.88
CA CYS A 27 -8.90 14.03 -22.08
C CYS A 27 -7.75 14.67 -22.87
N GLY A 28 -7.63 14.38 -24.16
CA GLY A 28 -6.61 14.97 -25.05
C GLY A 28 -5.27 14.25 -25.03
N LEU A 29 -5.21 12.99 -24.59
CA LEU A 29 -4.03 12.13 -24.67
C LEU A 29 -4.21 11.15 -25.81
N VAL A 30 -3.42 11.28 -26.89
CA VAL A 30 -3.61 10.53 -28.14
C VAL A 30 -2.31 9.83 -28.53
N LEU A 31 -2.41 8.56 -28.93
CA LEU A 31 -1.31 7.82 -29.55
C LEU A 31 -1.00 8.38 -30.94
N VAL A 32 0.28 8.54 -31.27
CA VAL A 32 0.74 8.93 -32.59
C VAL A 32 0.81 7.67 -33.46
N GLU A 33 -0.03 7.59 -34.48
CA GLU A 33 -0.21 6.40 -35.35
C GLU A 33 1.02 5.98 -36.18
N GLY A 34 2.07 6.79 -36.25
CA GLY A 34 3.27 6.52 -37.04
C GLY A 34 4.10 5.28 -36.61
N ALA A 35 3.91 4.76 -35.45
CA ALA A 35 4.67 3.61 -34.93
C ALA A 35 4.04 2.24 -35.30
N HIS A 36 2.77 2.19 -35.69
CA HIS A 36 2.07 0.93 -35.93
C HIS A 36 2.38 0.32 -37.34
N HIS A 37 2.68 1.15 -38.32
CA HIS A 37 2.98 0.66 -39.69
C HIS A 37 4.34 -0.03 -39.81
N SER A 38 5.29 0.25 -38.93
CA SER A 38 6.61 -0.38 -38.95
C SER A 38 6.59 -1.81 -38.39
N LEU A 39 5.68 -2.12 -37.49
CA LEU A 39 5.59 -3.44 -36.85
C LEU A 39 4.79 -4.46 -37.65
N VAL A 40 3.75 -4.03 -38.41
CA VAL A 40 2.94 -4.92 -39.23
C VAL A 40 3.69 -5.33 -40.51
N ARG A 41 4.62 -4.53 -41.03
CA ARG A 41 5.44 -4.90 -42.20
C ARG A 41 6.53 -5.93 -41.89
N LEU A 42 6.92 -6.13 -40.60
CA LEU A 42 7.91 -7.11 -40.23
C LEU A 42 7.35 -8.50 -39.89
N SER A 43 6.03 -8.66 -39.87
CA SER A 43 5.35 -9.92 -39.57
C SER A 43 4.72 -10.62 -40.79
N ALA A 44 4.94 -10.15 -42.03
CA ALA A 44 4.52 -10.86 -43.24
C ALA A 44 5.60 -11.87 -43.64
N PRO A 45 5.32 -13.17 -43.72
CA PRO A 45 6.29 -14.17 -44.15
C PRO A 45 6.44 -14.07 -45.68
N SER A 46 7.53 -13.48 -46.18
CA SER A 46 7.96 -13.66 -47.56
C SER A 46 8.64 -15.02 -47.64
N GLY A 47 7.96 -15.96 -48.31
CA GLY A 47 8.53 -17.25 -48.63
C GLY A 47 9.62 -17.13 -49.69
N THR A 48 10.62 -17.94 -49.57
CA THR A 48 11.24 -18.94 -50.42
C THR A 48 12.72 -19.13 -50.06
N PRO A 49 13.27 -20.33 -50.14
CA PRO A 49 14.58 -20.65 -49.59
C PRO A 49 15.67 -20.54 -50.65
N ALA A 50 16.82 -20.02 -50.33
CA ALA A 50 18.03 -20.23 -51.09
C ALA A 50 19.18 -20.61 -50.14
N HIS A 51 19.77 -21.77 -50.45
CA HIS A 51 21.02 -22.28 -49.93
C HIS A 51 22.19 -21.31 -50.15
N ALA A 52 23.05 -21.11 -49.18
CA ALA A 52 24.49 -20.91 -49.40
C ALA A 52 25.27 -20.99 -48.07
N ASP A 53 26.23 -21.81 -48.11
CA ASP A 53 27.47 -22.15 -47.42
C ASP A 53 28.01 -21.22 -46.31
N VAL A 54 28.51 -21.92 -45.28
CA VAL A 54 29.33 -21.45 -44.16
C VAL A 54 30.80 -21.35 -44.59
N PRO A 55 31.57 -20.36 -44.13
CA PRO A 55 32.94 -20.63 -43.68
C PRO A 55 33.22 -20.22 -42.25
N ARG A 56 33.89 -21.13 -41.55
CA ARG A 56 34.57 -20.97 -40.26
C ARG A 56 35.72 -19.96 -40.37
N GLY A 57 35.88 -19.11 -39.37
CA GLY A 57 37.06 -18.24 -39.19
C GLY A 57 37.15 -17.64 -37.79
N GLN A 58 37.90 -18.30 -36.98
CA GLN A 58 38.83 -17.85 -35.91
C GLN A 58 38.61 -16.51 -35.13
N LEU A 59 38.65 -16.72 -33.84
CA LEU A 59 39.00 -15.84 -32.70
C LEU A 59 40.15 -14.84 -32.93
N LYS A 60 39.99 -13.62 -32.43
CA LYS A 60 41.00 -12.95 -31.61
C LYS A 60 40.35 -11.85 -30.75
N GLY A 61 40.71 -11.84 -29.46
CA GLY A 61 40.24 -10.90 -28.46
C GLY A 61 40.87 -9.52 -28.55
N ARG A 62 40.17 -8.57 -28.02
CA ARG A 62 40.73 -7.31 -27.53
C ARG A 62 39.91 -6.78 -26.38
N ARG A 63 40.54 -6.59 -25.21
CA ARG A 63 40.08 -5.77 -24.09
C ARG A 63 40.08 -4.32 -24.55
N ASP A 64 39.08 -3.53 -24.07
CA ASP A 64 39.30 -2.33 -23.30
C ASP A 64 38.02 -1.52 -23.06
N HIS A 65 37.99 -0.97 -21.87
CA HIS A 65 37.35 0.23 -21.31
C HIS A 65 35.80 0.29 -21.16
N GLN A 66 35.54 0.32 -19.97
CA GLN A 66 34.57 0.92 -19.05
C GLN A 66 33.91 2.19 -19.58
N ASP A 67 32.58 2.17 -19.65
CA ASP A 67 31.78 3.36 -19.38
C ASP A 67 30.45 2.97 -18.74
N ASN A 68 30.19 3.64 -17.60
CA ASN A 68 29.04 3.52 -16.77
C ASN A 68 27.80 4.09 -17.46
N ASN A 69 26.84 3.23 -17.80
CA ASN A 69 25.45 3.68 -17.87
C ASN A 69 24.52 2.48 -17.64
N SER A 70 23.85 2.49 -16.48
CA SER A 70 23.00 1.42 -15.99
C SER A 70 21.72 1.29 -16.82
N ASN A 71 21.77 0.50 -17.88
CA ASN A 71 20.61 -0.03 -18.57
C ASN A 71 20.49 -1.52 -18.24
N TYR A 72 19.50 -1.88 -17.42
CA TYR A 72 19.21 -3.27 -17.08
C TYR A 72 18.72 -4.02 -18.32
N LYS A 73 19.59 -4.83 -18.93
CA LYS A 73 19.25 -5.83 -19.94
C LYS A 73 18.87 -7.14 -19.23
N TYR A 74 17.61 -7.53 -19.28
CA TYR A 74 17.21 -8.91 -19.11
C TYR A 74 17.74 -9.72 -20.29
N LYS A 75 18.59 -10.69 -20.00
CA LYS A 75 19.09 -11.64 -20.98
C LYS A 75 18.26 -12.92 -20.83
N GLU A 76 17.20 -13.01 -21.59
CA GLU A 76 16.50 -14.28 -21.86
C GLU A 76 17.05 -14.89 -23.14
N ASN A 77 17.19 -16.21 -23.12
CA ASN A 77 17.84 -17.03 -24.15
C ASN A 77 17.50 -16.64 -25.59
N GLY A 78 18.49 -16.16 -26.30
CA GLY A 78 18.69 -16.43 -27.73
C GLY A 78 17.80 -15.77 -28.78
N CYS A 79 16.96 -14.74 -28.44
CA CYS A 79 16.35 -13.87 -29.44
C CYS A 79 16.66 -12.42 -29.13
N ALA A 80 17.32 -11.73 -30.05
CA ALA A 80 17.49 -10.29 -30.01
C ALA A 80 16.09 -9.66 -30.12
N VAL A 81 15.48 -9.30 -29.00
CA VAL A 81 14.25 -8.50 -29.00
C VAL A 81 14.66 -7.11 -29.44
N ALA A 82 14.25 -6.75 -30.68
CA ALA A 82 14.33 -5.40 -31.20
C ALA A 82 13.79 -4.42 -30.15
N GLY A 83 14.54 -3.35 -29.86
CA GLY A 83 14.21 -2.40 -28.83
C GLY A 83 12.76 -1.90 -29.02
N PHE A 84 11.90 -2.22 -28.05
CA PHE A 84 10.53 -1.69 -27.98
C PHE A 84 10.64 -0.19 -27.77
N SER A 85 10.58 0.58 -28.85
CA SER A 85 10.43 2.04 -28.75
C SER A 85 9.03 2.30 -28.16
N ARG A 86 9.00 3.09 -27.08
CA ARG A 86 7.73 3.45 -26.42
C ARG A 86 6.80 4.08 -27.45
N PRO A 87 5.50 3.75 -27.42
CA PRO A 87 4.54 4.39 -28.30
C PRO A 87 4.57 5.89 -28.05
N GLN A 88 4.81 6.67 -29.11
CA GLN A 88 4.79 8.12 -29.05
C GLN A 88 3.36 8.58 -28.84
N TYR A 89 3.17 9.58 -27.99
CA TYR A 89 1.87 10.16 -27.70
C TYR A 89 1.92 11.68 -27.77
N GLU A 90 0.78 12.30 -28.09
CA GLU A 90 0.57 13.73 -28.15
C GLU A 90 -0.38 14.18 -27.05
N VAL A 91 -0.05 15.29 -26.39
CA VAL A 91 -0.91 15.93 -25.39
C VAL A 91 -1.60 17.13 -26.02
N ARG A 92 -2.91 17.05 -26.22
CA ARG A 92 -3.73 18.15 -26.78
C ARG A 92 -4.30 19.08 -25.71
N ASN A 93 -4.54 18.55 -24.49
CA ASN A 93 -5.08 19.34 -23.37
C ASN A 93 -4.12 19.33 -22.18
N TRP A 94 -3.26 20.34 -22.12
CA TRP A 94 -2.26 20.48 -21.07
C TRP A 94 -2.85 20.73 -19.68
N LEU A 95 -4.01 21.39 -19.58
CA LEU A 95 -4.65 21.63 -18.28
C LEU A 95 -5.08 20.31 -17.63
N LEU A 96 -5.80 19.45 -18.36
CA LEU A 96 -6.18 18.13 -17.87
C LEU A 96 -4.97 17.23 -17.64
N HIS A 97 -3.94 17.36 -18.48
CA HIS A 97 -2.70 16.61 -18.32
C HIS A 97 -2.04 16.91 -16.96
N PHE A 98 -1.81 18.19 -16.65
CA PHE A 98 -1.23 18.58 -15.36
C PHE A 98 -2.15 18.26 -14.19
N LEU A 99 -3.47 18.44 -14.32
CA LEU A 99 -4.44 18.06 -13.29
C LEU A 99 -4.34 16.59 -12.93
N PHE A 100 -4.35 15.69 -13.92
CA PHE A 100 -4.28 14.27 -13.67
C PHE A 100 -2.89 13.79 -13.22
N LEU A 101 -1.80 14.38 -13.71
CA LEU A 101 -0.47 14.09 -13.18
C LEU A 101 -0.32 14.53 -11.72
N PHE A 102 -0.82 15.72 -11.37
CA PHE A 102 -0.86 16.17 -10.00
C PHE A 102 -1.70 15.23 -9.11
N SER A 103 -2.89 14.86 -9.58
CA SER A 103 -3.77 13.94 -8.87
C SER A 103 -3.16 12.54 -8.73
N ALA A 104 -2.42 12.07 -9.75
CA ALA A 104 -1.64 10.83 -9.66
C ALA A 104 -0.54 10.93 -8.58
N GLY A 105 0.12 12.08 -8.50
CA GLY A 105 1.10 12.39 -7.46
C GLY A 105 0.53 12.30 -6.03
N LEU A 106 -0.73 12.72 -5.83
CA LEU A 106 -1.42 12.57 -4.54
C LEU A 106 -1.66 11.11 -4.14
N GLY A 107 -1.70 10.19 -5.10
CA GLY A 107 -1.77 8.74 -4.85
C GLY A 107 -0.41 8.05 -4.71
N HIS A 108 0.68 8.77 -4.89
CA HIS A 108 2.03 8.20 -4.87
C HIS A 108 2.55 8.02 -3.43
N GLU A 109 3.38 7.00 -3.22
CA GLU A 109 4.00 6.72 -1.89
C GLU A 109 4.70 7.93 -1.27
N ILE A 110 5.38 8.74 -2.08
CA ILE A 110 6.10 9.95 -1.61
C ILE A 110 5.11 10.93 -0.96
N PHE A 111 3.90 11.08 -1.52
CA PHE A 111 2.88 11.93 -0.94
C PHE A 111 2.45 11.44 0.45
N TYR A 112 2.19 10.15 0.61
CA TYR A 112 1.82 9.60 1.92
C TYR A 112 2.94 9.69 2.94
N ILE A 113 4.18 9.41 2.53
CA ILE A 113 5.36 9.51 3.40
C ILE A 113 5.60 10.94 3.89
N THR A 114 5.19 11.95 3.13
CA THR A 114 5.38 13.37 3.48
C THR A 114 4.13 13.98 4.10
N CYS A 115 2.95 13.70 3.59
CA CYS A 115 1.69 14.32 3.99
C CYS A 115 1.16 13.77 5.33
N LEU A 116 1.20 12.45 5.55
CA LEU A 116 0.71 11.87 6.81
C LEU A 116 1.48 12.39 8.04
N PRO A 117 2.83 12.46 8.02
CA PRO A 117 3.56 13.11 9.09
C PRO A 117 3.19 14.59 9.29
N CYS A 118 2.91 15.34 8.22
CA CYS A 118 2.48 16.74 8.36
C CYS A 118 1.17 16.89 9.14
N ILE A 119 0.24 15.96 8.96
CA ILE A 119 -1.00 15.91 9.75
C ILE A 119 -0.66 15.71 11.23
N HIS A 120 0.28 14.81 11.53
CA HIS A 120 0.76 14.59 12.90
C HIS A 120 1.42 15.84 13.50
N TRP A 121 2.25 16.54 12.72
CA TRP A 121 3.06 17.66 13.22
C TRP A 121 2.31 18.99 13.32
N SER A 122 1.30 19.19 12.48
CA SER A 122 0.70 20.50 12.28
C SER A 122 -0.79 20.56 12.50
N LEU A 123 -1.48 19.42 12.50
CA LEU A 123 -2.93 19.36 12.70
C LEU A 123 -3.28 18.59 13.98
N ASP A 124 -3.32 17.28 13.92
CA ASP A 124 -3.78 16.46 15.03
C ASP A 124 -3.17 15.05 14.99
N PRO A 125 -2.43 14.61 16.03
CA PRO A 125 -1.90 13.25 16.16
C PRO A 125 -2.99 12.17 16.11
N PHE A 126 -4.18 12.43 16.64
CA PHE A 126 -5.30 11.50 16.61
C PHE A 126 -5.75 11.19 15.18
N LEU A 127 -5.92 12.24 14.34
CA LEU A 127 -6.27 12.05 12.93
C LEU A 127 -5.20 11.28 12.19
N CYS A 128 -3.94 11.63 12.41
CA CYS A 128 -2.82 10.92 11.79
C CYS A 128 -2.79 9.44 12.18
N ARG A 129 -3.00 9.10 13.45
CA ARG A 129 -3.04 7.71 13.93
C ARG A 129 -4.11 6.90 13.20
N ARG A 130 -5.34 7.40 13.13
CA ARG A 130 -6.44 6.74 12.42
C ARG A 130 -6.14 6.58 10.93
N LEU A 131 -5.57 7.62 10.30
CA LEU A 131 -5.19 7.58 8.90
C LEU A 131 -4.11 6.52 8.62
N VAL A 132 -3.06 6.46 9.44
CA VAL A 132 -1.99 5.47 9.29
C VAL A 132 -2.55 4.06 9.47
N ASN A 133 -3.38 3.82 10.48
CA ASN A 133 -3.99 2.51 10.73
C ASN A 133 -4.85 2.05 9.54
N MET A 134 -5.72 2.94 9.05
CA MET A 134 -6.59 2.63 7.91
C MET A 134 -5.79 2.45 6.62
N TRP A 135 -4.81 3.32 6.37
CA TRP A 135 -3.93 3.22 5.21
C TRP A 135 -3.15 1.89 5.19
N CYS A 136 -2.55 1.50 6.32
CA CYS A 136 -1.85 0.21 6.44
C CYS A 136 -2.79 -0.97 6.15
N LEU A 137 -4.01 -0.94 6.70
CA LEU A 137 -4.98 -2.01 6.53
C LEU A 137 -5.42 -2.16 5.06
N VAL A 138 -5.86 -1.06 4.42
CA VAL A 138 -6.35 -1.13 3.04
C VAL A 138 -5.23 -1.43 2.06
N MET A 139 -4.02 -0.91 2.27
CA MET A 139 -2.88 -1.20 1.43
C MET A 139 -2.43 -2.66 1.53
N TYR A 140 -2.38 -3.22 2.75
CA TYR A 140 -2.07 -4.64 2.93
C TYR A 140 -3.07 -5.54 2.21
N ILE A 141 -4.37 -5.31 2.42
CA ILE A 141 -5.42 -6.09 1.77
C ILE A 141 -5.34 -5.93 0.25
N GLY A 142 -5.19 -4.69 -0.24
CA GLY A 142 -5.10 -4.40 -1.67
C GLY A 142 -3.91 -5.07 -2.35
N GLN A 143 -2.73 -5.02 -1.74
CA GLN A 143 -1.53 -5.65 -2.29
C GLN A 143 -1.62 -7.17 -2.29
N VAL A 144 -2.12 -7.77 -1.19
CA VAL A 144 -2.35 -9.22 -1.14
C VAL A 144 -3.36 -9.66 -2.19
N MET A 145 -4.49 -8.95 -2.31
CA MET A 145 -5.51 -9.27 -3.33
C MET A 145 -4.94 -9.15 -4.75
N LYS A 146 -4.13 -8.13 -5.02
CA LYS A 146 -3.48 -7.93 -6.32
C LYS A 146 -2.63 -9.13 -6.71
N ASP A 147 -1.78 -9.60 -5.82
CA ASP A 147 -0.86 -10.71 -6.07
C ASP A 147 -1.56 -12.08 -6.06
N MET A 148 -2.73 -12.19 -5.39
CA MET A 148 -3.55 -13.41 -5.43
C MET A 148 -4.43 -13.51 -6.69
N LEU A 149 -5.02 -12.39 -7.13
CA LEU A 149 -5.93 -12.38 -8.29
C LEU A 149 -5.19 -12.42 -9.63
N LYS A 150 -3.96 -11.91 -9.67
CA LYS A 150 -3.06 -11.94 -10.84
C LYS A 150 -3.69 -11.44 -12.15
N LEU A 151 -4.62 -10.45 -12.08
CA LEU A 151 -5.25 -9.90 -13.27
C LEU A 151 -4.33 -8.88 -13.95
N PRO A 152 -4.20 -8.96 -15.30
CA PRO A 152 -3.27 -8.11 -16.03
C PRO A 152 -3.74 -6.65 -16.05
N ARG A 153 -2.78 -5.75 -16.24
CA ARG A 153 -3.05 -4.33 -16.52
C ARG A 153 -3.55 -4.12 -17.94
N PRO A 154 -4.17 -2.95 -18.26
CA PRO A 154 -4.57 -2.62 -19.60
C PRO A 154 -3.44 -2.75 -20.61
N LEU A 155 -3.78 -3.22 -21.83
CA LEU A 155 -2.81 -3.42 -22.90
C LEU A 155 -2.37 -2.08 -23.51
N SER A 156 -1.10 -2.00 -23.84
CA SER A 156 -0.54 -0.87 -24.57
C SER A 156 0.15 -1.39 -25.86
N PRO A 157 -0.27 -0.98 -27.06
CA PRO A 157 -1.45 -0.20 -27.37
C PRO A 157 -2.77 -0.95 -27.13
N PRO A 158 -3.97 -0.35 -27.07
CA PRO A 158 -4.30 1.04 -27.44
C PRO A 158 -4.11 2.08 -26.34
N VAL A 159 -3.78 1.67 -25.10
CA VAL A 159 -3.64 2.57 -23.97
C VAL A 159 -2.25 3.21 -23.94
N VAL A 160 -2.19 4.52 -23.67
CA VAL A 160 -0.94 5.23 -23.41
C VAL A 160 -0.56 5.02 -21.93
N LYS A 161 0.58 4.38 -21.64
CA LYS A 161 1.13 4.24 -20.29
C LYS A 161 2.13 5.36 -20.00
N LEU A 162 1.81 6.22 -19.04
CA LEU A 162 2.67 7.34 -18.64
C LEU A 162 3.69 6.92 -17.57
N GLU A 163 3.38 5.90 -16.77
CA GLU A 163 4.26 5.35 -15.74
C GLU A 163 4.82 3.99 -16.20
N THR A 164 6.14 3.82 -16.16
CA THR A 164 6.82 2.60 -16.64
C THR A 164 7.36 1.73 -15.51
N ARG A 165 7.34 2.26 -14.29
CA ARG A 165 8.02 1.63 -13.14
C ARG A 165 7.32 0.38 -12.61
N VAL A 166 6.11 0.10 -13.06
CA VAL A 166 5.17 -0.84 -12.43
C VAL A 166 4.65 -1.90 -13.40
N ASP A 167 5.32 -2.11 -14.54
CA ASP A 167 4.86 -3.10 -15.56
C ASP A 167 4.89 -4.55 -15.05
N ALA A 168 5.63 -4.83 -13.97
CA ALA A 168 5.72 -6.15 -13.34
C ALA A 168 4.59 -6.43 -12.31
N GLU A 169 3.74 -5.44 -12.00
CA GLU A 169 2.66 -5.60 -11.04
C GLU A 169 1.31 -5.84 -11.72
N TYR A 170 0.43 -6.61 -11.05
CA TYR A 170 -0.93 -6.86 -11.51
C TYR A 170 -1.86 -5.65 -11.39
N GLY A 171 -3.03 -5.69 -12.07
CA GLY A 171 -3.96 -4.56 -12.16
C GLY A 171 -4.94 -4.46 -11.00
N LEU A 172 -5.70 -5.52 -10.72
CA LEU A 172 -6.84 -5.52 -9.80
C LEU A 172 -6.47 -5.93 -8.37
N PRO A 173 -6.89 -5.21 -7.35
CA PRO A 173 -7.52 -3.88 -7.35
C PRO A 173 -6.51 -2.74 -7.44
N SER A 174 -6.98 -1.53 -7.79
CA SER A 174 -6.15 -0.33 -7.79
C SER A 174 -5.86 0.14 -6.36
N THR A 175 -4.64 -0.06 -5.88
CA THR A 175 -4.22 0.36 -4.53
C THR A 175 -4.21 1.87 -4.34
N HIS A 176 -3.99 2.65 -5.40
CA HIS A 176 -4.12 4.11 -5.38
C HIS A 176 -5.57 4.55 -5.15
N ALA A 177 -6.54 3.91 -5.84
CA ALA A 177 -7.96 4.17 -5.61
C ALA A 177 -8.37 3.77 -4.18
N MET A 178 -7.87 2.63 -3.69
CA MET A 178 -8.10 2.17 -2.33
C MET A 178 -7.59 3.19 -1.30
N ALA A 179 -6.33 3.61 -1.42
CA ALA A 179 -5.71 4.55 -0.48
C ALA A 179 -6.40 5.92 -0.51
N ALA A 180 -6.67 6.47 -1.71
CA ALA A 180 -7.33 7.76 -1.85
C ALA A 180 -8.73 7.77 -1.24
N THR A 181 -9.53 6.72 -1.48
CA THR A 181 -10.86 6.57 -0.88
C THR A 181 -10.76 6.43 0.64
N ALA A 182 -9.91 5.53 1.12
CA ALA A 182 -9.74 5.30 2.56
C ALA A 182 -9.29 6.56 3.30
N ILE A 183 -8.27 7.26 2.81
CA ILE A 183 -7.73 8.46 3.46
C ILE A 183 -8.76 9.58 3.47
N SER A 184 -9.36 9.90 2.32
CA SER A 184 -10.33 11.00 2.21
C SER A 184 -11.53 10.80 3.13
N PHE A 185 -12.10 9.60 3.17
CA PHE A 185 -13.26 9.31 3.99
C PHE A 185 -12.92 9.05 5.46
N THR A 186 -11.71 8.55 5.78
CA THR A 186 -11.27 8.46 7.20
C THR A 186 -11.12 9.85 7.81
N VAL A 187 -10.58 10.82 7.06
CA VAL A 187 -10.55 12.22 7.52
C VAL A 187 -11.97 12.72 7.73
N LEU A 188 -12.85 12.58 6.75
CA LEU A 188 -14.24 13.03 6.82
C LEU A 188 -14.98 12.48 8.05
N LEU A 189 -14.81 11.18 8.35
CA LEU A 189 -15.51 10.53 9.46
C LEU A 189 -14.88 10.81 10.83
N SER A 190 -13.56 11.10 10.87
CA SER A 190 -12.84 11.33 12.12
C SER A 190 -12.74 12.81 12.50
N ALA A 191 -12.70 13.72 11.53
CA ALA A 191 -12.51 15.15 11.77
C ALA A 191 -13.64 15.84 12.55
N PRO A 192 -14.93 15.48 12.43
CA PRO A 192 -16.01 16.13 13.18
C PRO A 192 -15.86 16.08 14.71
N SER A 193 -15.22 15.03 15.22
CA SER A 193 -14.93 14.91 16.66
C SER A 193 -13.78 15.79 17.13
N ARG A 194 -13.00 16.36 16.21
CA ARG A 194 -11.75 17.09 16.50
C ARG A 194 -11.79 18.55 16.04
N ILE A 195 -12.41 18.84 14.89
CA ILE A 195 -12.35 20.13 14.20
C ILE A 195 -13.76 20.54 13.80
N GLN A 196 -14.11 21.81 14.02
CA GLN A 196 -15.39 22.38 13.57
C GLN A 196 -15.30 22.70 12.07
N PHE A 197 -16.11 22.01 11.27
CA PHE A 197 -16.29 22.30 9.84
C PHE A 197 -17.68 21.87 9.36
N GLN A 198 -18.10 22.40 8.22
CA GLN A 198 -19.36 22.00 7.59
C GLN A 198 -19.18 20.63 6.92
N PHE A 199 -19.96 19.66 7.35
CA PHE A 199 -19.85 18.27 6.90
C PHE A 199 -20.01 18.12 5.38
N GLU A 200 -20.94 18.89 4.79
CA GLU A 200 -21.23 18.89 3.36
C GLU A 200 -20.01 19.35 2.54
N VAL A 201 -19.29 20.36 3.02
CA VAL A 201 -18.04 20.83 2.40
C VAL A 201 -16.97 19.76 2.51
N GLY A 202 -16.83 19.13 3.68
CA GLY A 202 -15.92 18.01 3.88
C GLY A 202 -16.23 16.84 2.96
N LEU A 203 -17.51 16.50 2.80
CA LEU A 203 -17.97 15.44 1.91
C LEU A 203 -17.63 15.76 0.44
N LEU A 204 -17.88 16.99 0.00
CA LEU A 204 -17.55 17.43 -1.35
C LEU A 204 -16.03 17.31 -1.62
N ILE A 205 -15.20 17.74 -0.65
CA ILE A 205 -13.74 17.64 -0.75
C ILE A 205 -13.32 16.17 -0.82
N ALA A 206 -13.84 15.30 0.05
CA ALA A 206 -13.50 13.88 0.07
C ALA A 206 -13.87 13.16 -1.24
N LEU A 207 -15.07 13.41 -1.77
CA LEU A 207 -15.52 12.90 -3.06
C LEU A 207 -14.65 13.39 -4.20
N THR A 208 -14.32 14.69 -4.21
CA THR A 208 -13.50 15.30 -5.27
C THR A 208 -12.09 14.71 -5.28
N LEU A 209 -11.42 14.66 -4.12
CA LEU A 209 -10.06 14.11 -4.01
C LEU A 209 -10.00 12.63 -4.39
N SER A 210 -10.91 11.83 -3.83
CA SER A 210 -10.99 10.40 -4.16
C SER A 210 -11.23 10.17 -5.66
N SER A 211 -12.20 10.91 -6.25
CA SER A 211 -12.52 10.80 -7.68
C SER A 211 -11.37 11.25 -8.58
N LEU A 212 -10.68 12.35 -8.26
CA LEU A 212 -9.55 12.84 -9.03
C LEU A 212 -8.39 11.83 -9.05
N VAL A 213 -8.05 11.23 -7.91
CA VAL A 213 -7.03 10.19 -7.85
C VAL A 213 -7.49 8.95 -8.62
N CYS A 214 -8.72 8.51 -8.48
CA CYS A 214 -9.29 7.38 -9.24
C CYS A 214 -9.21 7.60 -10.76
N LEU A 215 -9.65 8.76 -11.25
CA LEU A 215 -9.60 9.10 -12.68
C LEU A 215 -8.17 9.26 -13.18
N SER A 216 -7.25 9.73 -12.34
CA SER A 216 -5.84 9.83 -12.71
C SER A 216 -5.22 8.45 -13.05
N ARG A 217 -5.71 7.37 -12.45
CA ARG A 217 -5.23 6.00 -12.73
C ARG A 217 -5.63 5.51 -14.12
N LEU A 218 -6.81 5.94 -14.60
CA LEU A 218 -7.25 5.71 -15.97
C LEU A 218 -6.45 6.58 -16.95
N TYR A 219 -6.23 7.85 -16.59
CA TYR A 219 -5.46 8.78 -17.41
C TYR A 219 -4.01 8.34 -17.61
N THR A 220 -3.34 7.87 -16.55
CA THR A 220 -1.97 7.34 -16.63
C THR A 220 -1.89 5.97 -17.30
N GLY A 221 -3.01 5.35 -17.62
CA GLY A 221 -3.08 4.06 -18.33
C GLY A 221 -2.66 2.85 -17.50
N MET A 222 -2.64 3.00 -16.17
CA MET A 222 -2.11 1.97 -15.26
C MET A 222 -3.17 0.97 -14.82
N HIS A 223 -4.46 1.32 -14.88
CA HIS A 223 -5.57 0.51 -14.41
C HIS A 223 -6.76 0.55 -15.35
N SER A 224 -7.52 -0.55 -15.38
CA SER A 224 -8.83 -0.60 -16.02
C SER A 224 -9.89 0.11 -15.18
N VAL A 225 -11.05 0.38 -15.77
CA VAL A 225 -12.20 0.93 -15.03
C VAL A 225 -12.63 -0.01 -13.89
N LEU A 226 -12.59 -1.32 -14.17
CA LEU A 226 -12.89 -2.35 -13.15
C LEU A 226 -11.96 -2.26 -11.95
N ASP A 227 -10.65 -2.12 -12.19
CA ASP A 227 -9.64 -2.07 -11.11
C ASP A 227 -9.90 -0.90 -10.15
N VAL A 228 -10.26 0.25 -10.71
CA VAL A 228 -10.53 1.48 -9.95
C VAL A 228 -11.82 1.37 -9.14
N ILE A 229 -12.91 0.91 -9.78
CA ILE A 229 -14.21 0.73 -9.09
C ILE A 229 -14.07 -0.30 -7.98
N CYS A 230 -13.47 -1.45 -8.25
CA CYS A 230 -13.24 -2.48 -7.24
C CYS A 230 -12.38 -1.96 -6.09
N GLY A 231 -11.32 -1.19 -6.38
CA GLY A 231 -10.47 -0.59 -5.37
C GLY A 231 -11.25 0.33 -4.42
N ALA A 232 -12.05 1.25 -4.98
CA ALA A 232 -12.89 2.17 -4.18
C ALA A 232 -13.94 1.41 -3.35
N LEU A 233 -14.62 0.43 -3.95
CA LEU A 233 -15.64 -0.38 -3.25
C LEU A 233 -15.04 -1.23 -2.13
N ILE A 234 -13.90 -1.88 -2.36
CA ILE A 234 -13.20 -2.67 -1.32
C ILE A 234 -12.82 -1.77 -0.15
N SER A 235 -12.28 -0.58 -0.40
CA SER A 235 -11.99 0.39 0.67
C SER A 235 -13.24 0.80 1.43
N ALA A 236 -14.34 1.10 0.74
CA ALA A 236 -15.60 1.47 1.38
C ALA A 236 -16.13 0.32 2.27
N ILE A 237 -16.06 -0.92 1.80
CA ILE A 237 -16.46 -2.11 2.57
C ILE A 237 -15.57 -2.27 3.81
N ILE A 238 -14.24 -2.16 3.67
CA ILE A 238 -13.31 -2.26 4.80
C ILE A 238 -13.63 -1.19 5.84
N MET A 239 -13.84 0.06 5.41
CA MET A 239 -14.19 1.15 6.30
C MET A 239 -15.51 0.90 7.01
N PHE A 240 -16.55 0.49 6.28
CA PHE A 240 -17.87 0.17 6.86
C PHE A 240 -17.79 -0.92 7.93
N LEU A 241 -17.02 -1.99 7.67
CA LEU A 241 -16.86 -3.10 8.61
C LEU A 241 -15.99 -2.73 9.82
N THR A 242 -15.03 -1.83 9.66
CA THR A 242 -14.10 -1.46 10.74
C THR A 242 -14.56 -0.25 11.54
N TYR A 243 -15.38 0.63 10.99
CA TYR A 243 -15.83 1.87 11.61
C TYR A 243 -16.37 1.71 13.05
N PRO A 244 -17.23 0.73 13.35
CA PRO A 244 -17.74 0.54 14.70
C PRO A 244 -16.66 0.23 15.76
N TYR A 245 -15.49 -0.26 15.31
CA TYR A 245 -14.40 -0.70 16.18
C TYR A 245 -13.26 0.33 16.32
N TRP A 246 -13.33 1.47 15.60
CA TRP A 246 -12.24 2.44 15.59
C TRP A 246 -11.90 2.98 16.96
N GLU A 247 -12.88 3.31 17.79
CA GLU A 247 -12.64 3.83 19.14
C GLU A 247 -12.10 2.77 20.09
N THR A 248 -12.63 1.57 20.00
CA THR A 248 -12.13 0.42 20.78
C THR A 248 -10.69 0.09 20.42
N PHE A 249 -10.37 0.11 19.11
CA PHE A 249 -9.01 -0.11 18.63
C PHE A 249 -8.05 1.00 19.07
N ASP A 250 -8.46 2.28 18.97
CA ASP A 250 -7.66 3.42 19.46
C ASP A 250 -7.37 3.31 20.95
N ARG A 251 -8.38 2.94 21.75
CA ARG A 251 -8.18 2.70 23.19
C ARG A 251 -7.21 1.57 23.44
N PHE A 252 -7.41 0.42 22.79
CA PHE A 252 -6.48 -0.72 22.89
C PHE A 252 -5.05 -0.31 22.52
N GLN A 253 -4.89 0.38 21.38
CA GLN A 253 -3.59 0.81 20.88
C GLN A 253 -2.83 1.70 21.87
N LEU A 254 -3.52 2.60 22.59
CA LEU A 254 -2.89 3.56 23.47
C LEU A 254 -2.71 3.04 24.90
N THR A 255 -3.65 2.25 25.42
CA THR A 255 -3.67 1.91 26.87
C THR A 255 -3.20 0.50 27.19
N SER A 256 -3.31 -0.44 26.26
CA SER A 256 -2.95 -1.84 26.52
C SER A 256 -1.43 -2.04 26.55
N HIS A 257 -0.94 -2.71 27.61
CA HIS A 257 0.48 -3.10 27.73
C HIS A 257 0.92 -4.11 26.66
N ILE A 258 -0.02 -4.85 26.07
CA ILE A 258 0.25 -5.82 25.01
C ILE A 258 0.33 -5.14 23.64
N SER A 259 -0.23 -3.93 23.52
CA SER A 259 -0.30 -3.19 22.24
C SER A 259 1.05 -3.07 21.52
N PRO A 260 2.17 -2.70 22.15
CA PRO A 260 3.46 -2.60 21.45
C PRO A 260 3.94 -3.94 20.88
N ILE A 261 3.68 -5.03 21.61
CA ILE A 261 4.06 -6.38 21.17
C ILE A 261 3.26 -6.76 19.93
N VAL A 262 1.94 -6.58 19.97
CA VAL A 262 1.05 -6.85 18.84
C VAL A 262 1.39 -5.97 17.65
N ALA A 263 1.65 -4.67 17.88
CA ALA A 263 2.02 -3.71 16.85
C ALA A 263 3.33 -4.06 16.11
N LEU A 264 4.26 -4.75 16.75
CA LEU A 264 5.50 -5.21 16.11
C LEU A 264 5.36 -6.61 15.50
N THR A 265 4.79 -7.55 16.26
CA THR A 265 4.78 -8.97 15.85
C THR A 265 3.79 -9.26 14.75
N LEU A 266 2.57 -8.69 14.79
CA LEU A 266 1.56 -8.94 13.79
C LEU A 266 1.96 -8.42 12.40
N PRO A 267 2.40 -7.14 12.22
CA PRO A 267 2.84 -6.66 10.90
C PRO A 267 4.09 -7.38 10.39
N LEU A 268 5.01 -7.76 11.26
CA LEU A 268 6.17 -8.56 10.88
C LEU A 268 5.75 -9.94 10.38
N PHE A 269 4.86 -10.62 11.09
CA PHE A 269 4.29 -11.90 10.68
C PHE A 269 3.58 -11.78 9.32
N LEU A 270 2.75 -10.75 9.13
CA LEU A 270 2.07 -10.48 7.85
C LEU A 270 3.05 -10.21 6.70
N SER A 271 4.20 -9.57 6.99
CA SER A 271 5.25 -9.34 5.99
C SER A 271 5.94 -10.65 5.56
N TYR A 272 6.18 -11.58 6.50
CA TYR A 272 6.76 -12.89 6.20
C TYR A 272 5.78 -13.87 5.53
N THR A 273 4.49 -13.76 5.84
CA THR A 273 3.43 -14.60 5.24
C THR A 273 2.84 -14.02 3.97
N TYR A 274 3.43 -12.95 3.44
CA TYR A 274 3.01 -12.34 2.19
C TYR A 274 3.09 -13.34 1.03
N PRO A 275 2.11 -13.37 0.10
CA PRO A 275 2.09 -14.31 -1.03
C PRO A 275 3.39 -14.25 -1.84
N GLU A 276 3.93 -15.42 -2.18
CA GLU A 276 5.07 -15.53 -3.08
C GLU A 276 4.60 -15.56 -4.54
N LEU A 277 5.31 -14.83 -5.38
CA LEU A 277 5.10 -14.82 -6.82
C LEU A 277 6.22 -15.59 -7.51
N ASP A 278 5.92 -16.13 -8.70
CA ASP A 278 6.87 -16.86 -9.53
C ASP A 278 8.04 -15.97 -10.04
N HIS A 279 7.85 -14.66 -9.98
CA HIS A 279 8.84 -13.64 -10.35
C HIS A 279 9.00 -12.61 -9.23
N TYR A 280 10.14 -11.92 -9.22
CA TYR A 280 10.35 -10.84 -8.26
C TYR A 280 9.43 -9.65 -8.56
N SER A 281 8.61 -9.29 -7.58
CA SER A 281 7.79 -8.07 -7.56
C SER A 281 8.17 -7.20 -6.35
N THR A 282 8.05 -5.89 -6.50
CA THR A 282 8.31 -4.94 -5.42
C THR A 282 7.22 -4.96 -4.34
N THR A 283 6.03 -5.50 -4.64
CA THR A 283 4.83 -5.47 -3.79
C THR A 283 5.04 -5.98 -2.38
N ARG A 284 5.77 -7.12 -2.21
CA ARG A 284 6.13 -7.62 -0.87
C ARG A 284 6.95 -6.61 -0.08
N GLY A 285 7.95 -6.04 -0.72
CA GLY A 285 8.83 -5.09 -0.09
C GLY A 285 8.14 -3.77 0.26
N ASP A 286 7.24 -3.30 -0.58
CA ASP A 286 6.46 -2.08 -0.35
C ASP A 286 5.43 -2.29 0.75
N THR A 287 4.77 -3.46 0.77
CA THR A 287 3.89 -3.87 1.86
C THR A 287 4.63 -3.93 3.20
N THR A 288 5.83 -4.52 3.22
CA THR A 288 6.68 -4.56 4.43
C THR A 288 7.05 -3.16 4.92
N THR A 289 7.31 -2.23 3.99
CA THR A 289 7.58 -0.81 4.30
C THR A 289 6.37 -0.16 4.99
N ILE A 290 5.18 -0.32 4.43
CA ILE A 290 3.94 0.24 4.97
C ILE A 290 3.64 -0.33 6.36
N LEU A 291 3.72 -1.64 6.52
CA LEU A 291 3.50 -2.33 7.79
C LEU A 291 4.54 -1.92 8.85
N GLY A 292 5.80 -1.72 8.44
CA GLY A 292 6.87 -1.22 9.32
C GLY A 292 6.58 0.19 9.84
N VAL A 293 6.17 1.12 8.96
CA VAL A 293 5.77 2.48 9.39
C VAL A 293 4.61 2.40 10.38
N GLY A 294 3.56 1.64 10.06
CA GLY A 294 2.40 1.46 10.95
C GLY A 294 2.78 0.91 12.31
N ALA A 295 3.67 -0.09 12.35
CA ALA A 295 4.20 -0.68 13.59
C ALA A 295 4.95 0.37 14.44
N GLY A 296 5.86 1.12 13.81
CA GLY A 296 6.63 2.17 14.48
C GLY A 296 5.76 3.30 15.02
N CYS A 297 4.80 3.78 14.22
CA CYS A 297 3.85 4.80 14.65
C CYS A 297 3.00 4.30 15.84
N SER A 298 2.48 3.07 15.76
CA SER A 298 1.64 2.49 16.83
C SER A 298 2.39 2.41 18.17
N VAL A 299 3.63 1.90 18.15
CA VAL A 299 4.49 1.86 19.34
C VAL A 299 4.80 3.27 19.83
N GLY A 300 5.08 4.20 18.91
CA GLY A 300 5.40 5.58 19.25
C GLY A 300 4.24 6.32 19.93
N TYR A 301 3.01 6.14 19.44
CA TYR A 301 1.82 6.71 20.09
C TYR A 301 1.58 6.10 21.48
N TRP A 302 1.78 4.78 21.62
CA TRP A 302 1.68 4.13 22.91
C TRP A 302 2.70 4.69 23.92
N VAL A 303 3.97 4.84 23.51
CA VAL A 303 5.03 5.43 24.36
C VAL A 303 4.67 6.85 24.79
N ASN A 304 4.19 7.68 23.86
CA ASN A 304 3.78 9.05 24.17
C ASN A 304 2.62 9.09 25.18
N GLU A 305 1.64 8.19 25.06
CA GLU A 305 0.54 8.07 26.02
C GLU A 305 1.03 7.66 27.41
N GLN A 306 1.90 6.63 27.49
CA GLN A 306 2.47 6.18 28.79
C GLN A 306 3.32 7.26 29.46
N LEU A 307 3.98 8.11 28.68
CA LEU A 307 4.76 9.24 29.20
C LEU A 307 3.91 10.49 29.49
N GLY A 308 2.60 10.45 29.22
CA GLY A 308 1.72 11.61 29.31
C GLY A 308 2.06 12.75 28.35
N GLN A 309 2.81 12.46 27.28
CA GLN A 309 3.26 13.43 26.26
C GLN A 309 2.36 13.35 25.03
N THR A 310 1.07 13.64 25.20
CA THR A 310 0.16 13.75 24.06
C THR A 310 0.29 15.15 23.44
N PHE A 311 0.52 15.20 22.14
CA PHE A 311 0.64 16.45 21.37
C PHE A 311 -0.71 16.88 20.79
N GLU A 312 -1.80 16.52 21.45
CA GLU A 312 -3.15 16.81 21.03
C GLU A 312 -3.50 18.30 21.22
N PRO A 313 -4.36 18.88 20.38
CA PRO A 313 -4.81 20.27 20.54
C PRO A 313 -5.45 20.49 21.92
N LYS A 314 -5.13 21.63 22.56
CA LYS A 314 -5.77 22.05 23.81
C LYS A 314 -7.11 22.70 23.56
N GLY A 315 -8.07 22.42 24.40
CA GLY A 315 -9.38 23.06 24.40
C GLY A 315 -10.52 22.06 24.44
N VAL A 316 -11.73 22.61 24.44
CA VAL A 316 -12.95 21.80 24.32
C VAL A 316 -13.10 21.38 22.86
N LEU A 317 -13.10 20.07 22.61
CA LEU A 317 -13.30 19.53 21.28
C LEU A 317 -14.79 19.61 20.87
N PRO A 318 -15.08 19.86 19.58
CA PRO A 318 -14.17 20.13 18.47
C PRO A 318 -13.61 21.57 18.47
N VAL A 319 -12.31 21.74 18.15
CA VAL A 319 -11.67 23.05 18.04
C VAL A 319 -12.01 23.73 16.70
N PRO A 320 -12.07 25.08 16.65
CA PRO A 320 -12.25 25.80 15.39
C PRO A 320 -11.06 25.54 14.46
N LEU A 321 -11.33 25.56 13.15
CA LEU A 321 -10.27 25.45 12.13
C LEU A 321 -9.20 26.52 12.39
N PRO A 322 -7.90 26.14 12.42
CA PRO A 322 -6.82 27.10 12.60
C PRO A 322 -6.83 28.13 11.47
N THR A 323 -6.76 29.40 11.81
CA THR A 323 -6.65 30.48 10.82
C THR A 323 -5.31 30.39 10.09
N LEU A 324 -5.35 30.39 8.75
CA LEU A 324 -4.18 30.38 7.89
C LEU A 324 -3.50 31.76 7.92
N THR A 325 -2.70 32.02 8.96
CA THR A 325 -1.85 33.21 9.02
C THR A 325 -0.49 32.94 8.35
N ALA A 326 0.16 33.99 7.85
CA ALA A 326 1.51 33.87 7.27
C ALA A 326 2.50 33.23 8.27
N HIS A 327 2.38 33.58 9.56
CA HIS A 327 3.19 32.97 10.62
C HIS A 327 2.93 31.46 10.77
N ALA A 328 1.66 31.02 10.74
CA ALA A 328 1.31 29.61 10.81
C ALA A 328 1.85 28.82 9.60
N LEU A 329 1.82 29.42 8.40
CA LEU A 329 2.38 28.81 7.19
C LEU A 329 3.91 28.65 7.28
N VAL A 330 4.62 29.71 7.75
CA VAL A 330 6.09 29.65 7.94
C VAL A 330 6.46 28.59 8.97
N LEU A 331 5.75 28.52 10.11
CA LEU A 331 5.97 27.47 11.12
C LEU A 331 5.69 26.07 10.56
N GLY A 332 4.60 25.91 9.82
CA GLY A 332 4.26 24.65 9.17
C GLY A 332 5.33 24.20 8.17
N ALA A 333 5.82 25.12 7.34
CA ALA A 333 6.91 24.87 6.41
C ALA A 333 8.23 24.50 7.13
N ALA A 334 8.56 25.22 8.21
CA ALA A 334 9.75 24.89 9.01
C ALA A 334 9.65 23.51 9.65
N ARG A 335 8.49 23.15 10.25
CA ARG A 335 8.23 21.79 10.77
C ARG A 335 8.35 20.74 9.67
N PHE A 336 7.80 21.01 8.49
CA PHE A 336 7.90 20.10 7.35
C PHE A 336 9.34 19.83 6.97
N VAL A 337 10.15 20.85 6.77
CA VAL A 337 11.56 20.70 6.38
C VAL A 337 12.34 19.94 7.43
N VAL A 338 12.26 20.35 8.69
CA VAL A 338 12.99 19.71 9.79
C VAL A 338 12.53 18.26 9.99
N GLY A 339 11.22 18.02 9.96
CA GLY A 339 10.65 16.68 10.11
C GLY A 339 11.08 15.75 8.97
N VAL A 340 10.97 16.19 7.72
CA VAL A 340 11.38 15.38 6.56
C VAL A 340 12.87 15.08 6.61
N LEU A 341 13.71 16.03 6.94
CA LEU A 341 15.17 15.80 7.10
C LEU A 341 15.47 14.76 8.18
N ALA A 342 14.76 14.82 9.33
CA ALA A 342 14.90 13.84 10.39
C ALA A 342 14.49 12.42 9.93
N LEU A 343 13.35 12.30 9.21
CA LEU A 343 12.87 11.01 8.71
C LEU A 343 13.79 10.44 7.62
N VAL A 344 14.24 11.27 6.66
CA VAL A 344 15.16 10.84 5.60
C VAL A 344 16.50 10.42 6.20
N GLY A 345 17.04 11.19 7.14
CA GLY A 345 18.25 10.84 7.88
C GLY A 345 18.12 9.50 8.61
N THR A 346 17.03 9.32 9.37
CA THR A 346 16.74 8.06 10.07
C THR A 346 16.65 6.89 9.10
N ARG A 347 15.90 7.06 8.00
CA ARG A 347 15.79 6.02 6.95
C ARG A 347 17.15 5.64 6.40
N GLN A 348 18.01 6.60 6.09
CA GLN A 348 19.32 6.32 5.50
C GLN A 348 20.23 5.59 6.49
N VAL A 349 20.30 6.05 7.73
CA VAL A 349 21.10 5.43 8.80
C VAL A 349 20.61 3.99 9.07
N MET A 350 19.32 3.83 9.33
CA MET A 350 18.75 2.52 9.67
C MET A 350 18.81 1.52 8.50
N LYS A 351 18.59 1.97 7.26
CA LYS A 351 18.77 1.12 6.07
C LYS A 351 20.21 0.62 5.97
N THR A 352 21.20 1.52 6.12
CA THR A 352 22.61 1.14 6.02
C THR A 352 23.01 0.19 7.16
N LEU A 353 22.60 0.50 8.37
CA LEU A 353 22.86 -0.34 9.55
C LEU A 353 22.22 -1.74 9.41
N SER A 354 20.93 -1.79 9.10
CA SER A 354 20.20 -3.05 8.97
C SER A 354 20.78 -3.94 7.88
N LEU A 355 21.09 -3.37 6.71
CA LEU A 355 21.72 -4.11 5.63
C LEU A 355 23.14 -4.58 6.01
N HIS A 356 23.92 -3.75 6.70
CA HIS A 356 25.27 -4.13 7.14
C HIS A 356 25.22 -5.33 8.10
N VAL A 357 24.33 -5.28 9.10
CA VAL A 357 24.13 -6.38 10.07
C VAL A 357 23.67 -7.66 9.36
N LEU A 358 22.72 -7.56 8.45
CA LEU A 358 22.20 -8.75 7.73
C LEU A 358 23.22 -9.35 6.78
N TYR A 359 24.02 -8.53 6.07
CA TYR A 359 25.08 -9.04 5.21
C TYR A 359 26.19 -9.75 5.99
N LEU A 360 26.53 -9.25 7.19
CA LEU A 360 27.46 -9.94 8.09
C LEU A 360 26.85 -11.26 8.60
N TRP A 361 25.58 -11.25 9.01
CA TRP A 361 24.89 -12.42 9.54
C TRP A 361 24.79 -13.55 8.51
N TYR A 362 24.36 -13.23 7.30
CA TYR A 362 24.19 -14.21 6.21
C TYR A 362 25.48 -14.44 5.41
N ARG A 363 26.57 -13.76 5.74
CA ARG A 363 27.88 -13.85 5.05
C ARG A 363 27.77 -13.60 3.53
N VAL A 364 26.97 -12.64 3.12
CA VAL A 364 26.73 -12.28 1.72
C VAL A 364 27.50 -11.03 1.35
N SER A 365 28.01 -10.98 0.11
CA SER A 365 28.70 -9.79 -0.42
C SER A 365 27.76 -8.60 -0.53
N LYS A 366 28.24 -7.40 -0.20
CA LYS A 366 27.51 -6.12 -0.32
C LYS A 366 27.10 -5.78 -1.75
N ASN A 367 27.77 -6.36 -2.75
CA ASN A 367 27.54 -6.10 -4.17
C ASN A 367 26.56 -7.09 -4.82
N ASP A 368 25.98 -8.01 -4.05
CA ASP A 368 25.02 -8.96 -4.56
C ASP A 368 23.60 -8.40 -4.42
N ASP A 369 23.12 -7.74 -5.49
CA ASP A 369 21.74 -7.23 -5.56
C ASP A 369 20.69 -8.32 -5.51
N SER A 370 21.01 -9.54 -5.92
CA SER A 370 20.10 -10.68 -5.87
C SER A 370 19.85 -11.12 -4.42
N ALA A 371 20.88 -11.11 -3.59
CA ALA A 371 20.75 -11.41 -2.17
C ALA A 371 19.84 -10.43 -1.43
N ARG A 372 19.89 -9.14 -1.78
CA ARG A 372 19.04 -8.10 -1.16
C ARG A 372 17.55 -8.31 -1.45
N ARG A 373 17.20 -9.03 -2.52
CA ARG A 373 15.81 -9.37 -2.90
C ARG A 373 15.29 -10.63 -2.21
N ARG A 374 16.16 -11.41 -1.53
CA ARG A 374 15.74 -12.59 -0.76
C ARG A 374 14.88 -12.17 0.41
N ARG A 375 13.82 -12.95 0.71
CA ARG A 375 12.86 -12.65 1.79
C ARG A 375 13.54 -12.47 3.15
N GLU A 376 14.55 -13.28 3.44
CA GLU A 376 15.31 -13.29 4.69
C GLU A 376 16.11 -12.00 4.92
N ILE A 377 16.41 -11.26 3.86
CA ILE A 377 17.12 -9.98 3.93
C ILE A 377 16.15 -8.81 3.69
N GLU A 378 15.28 -8.92 2.67
CA GLU A 378 14.37 -7.84 2.27
C GLU A 378 13.41 -7.48 3.39
N VAL A 379 12.74 -8.46 4.00
CA VAL A 379 11.74 -8.21 5.05
C VAL A 379 12.36 -7.60 6.30
N PRO A 380 13.43 -8.17 6.93
CA PRO A 380 13.98 -7.59 8.14
C PRO A 380 14.53 -6.18 7.95
N TYR A 381 15.29 -5.92 6.85
CA TYR A 381 15.86 -4.57 6.70
C TYR A 381 14.80 -3.51 6.39
N LYS A 382 13.79 -3.84 5.57
CA LYS A 382 12.70 -2.90 5.30
C LYS A 382 11.86 -2.67 6.56
N PHE A 383 11.46 -3.75 7.23
CA PHE A 383 10.65 -3.64 8.44
C PHE A 383 11.36 -2.83 9.53
N SER A 384 12.60 -3.17 9.89
CA SER A 384 13.36 -2.45 10.93
C SER A 384 13.62 -0.99 10.57
N THR A 385 13.98 -0.71 9.32
CA THR A 385 14.20 0.65 8.83
C THR A 385 12.95 1.52 8.98
N TYR A 386 11.83 1.02 8.53
CA TYR A 386 10.60 1.82 8.51
C TYR A 386 9.86 1.84 9.84
N THR A 387 10.05 0.83 10.70
CA THR A 387 9.63 0.88 12.09
C THR A 387 10.39 1.99 12.85
N ALA A 388 11.70 2.10 12.62
CA ALA A 388 12.48 3.20 13.19
C ALA A 388 12.02 4.58 12.68
N VAL A 389 11.70 4.70 11.39
CA VAL A 389 11.14 5.94 10.82
C VAL A 389 9.81 6.29 11.50
N GLY A 390 8.90 5.33 11.69
CA GLY A 390 7.63 5.54 12.39
C GLY A 390 7.81 5.96 13.86
N LEU A 391 8.74 5.33 14.57
CA LEU A 391 9.09 5.69 15.95
C LEU A 391 9.65 7.11 16.05
N VAL A 392 10.61 7.46 15.19
CA VAL A 392 11.20 8.81 15.16
C VAL A 392 10.14 9.86 14.83
N ASN A 393 9.27 9.58 13.85
CA ASN A 393 8.14 10.46 13.52
C ASN A 393 7.27 10.77 14.74
N SER A 394 6.88 9.74 15.49
CA SER A 394 5.90 9.89 16.56
C SER A 394 6.51 10.42 17.86
N ILE A 395 7.75 10.05 18.18
CA ILE A 395 8.37 10.37 19.47
C ILE A 395 9.37 11.53 19.35
N LEU A 396 10.35 11.40 18.44
CA LEU A 396 11.53 12.27 18.44
C LEU A 396 11.29 13.60 17.76
N VAL A 397 10.60 13.61 16.60
CA VAL A 397 10.42 14.82 15.78
C VAL A 397 9.71 15.92 16.56
N ASN A 398 8.67 15.60 17.32
CA ASN A 398 7.97 16.60 18.15
C ASN A 398 8.86 17.17 19.26
N LYS A 399 9.76 16.36 19.85
CA LYS A 399 10.75 16.84 20.84
C LYS A 399 11.76 17.78 20.20
N VAL A 400 12.19 17.49 18.97
CA VAL A 400 13.07 18.38 18.20
C VAL A 400 12.37 19.70 17.90
N PHE A 401 11.07 19.68 17.55
CA PHE A 401 10.31 20.92 17.35
C PHE A 401 10.22 21.79 18.61
N ILE A 402 10.06 21.19 19.79
CA ILE A 402 10.08 21.91 21.06
C ILE A 402 11.46 22.55 21.28
N LEU A 403 12.53 21.80 21.08
CA LEU A 403 13.91 22.29 21.22
C LEU A 403 14.23 23.46 20.30
N LEU A 404 13.70 23.44 19.07
CA LEU A 404 13.91 24.49 18.08
C LEU A 404 12.90 25.65 18.22
N GLY A 405 12.01 25.62 19.21
CA GLY A 405 10.98 26.65 19.37
C GLY A 405 9.88 26.65 18.29
N LEU A 406 9.83 25.58 17.46
CA LEU A 406 8.82 25.43 16.42
C LEU A 406 7.48 24.94 16.99
N LEU A 407 7.48 24.37 18.19
CA LEU A 407 6.29 23.92 18.90
C LEU A 407 6.34 24.48 20.33
N SER A 408 5.29 25.17 20.75
CA SER A 408 5.24 25.70 22.13
C SER A 408 5.16 24.58 23.15
N PRO A 409 5.95 24.60 24.22
CA PRO A 409 5.86 23.64 25.34
C PRO A 409 4.47 23.63 25.99
N SER A 410 3.72 24.72 25.87
CA SER A 410 2.34 24.82 26.38
C SER A 410 1.35 23.87 25.65
N ILE A 411 1.73 23.27 24.53
CA ILE A 411 0.94 22.24 23.82
C ILE A 411 1.14 20.87 24.50
N LEU A 412 2.20 20.70 25.28
CA LEU A 412 2.46 19.47 26.05
C LEU A 412 1.44 19.38 27.20
N THR A 413 0.40 18.58 27.03
CA THR A 413 -0.48 18.23 28.15
C THR A 413 0.26 17.18 28.98
N LEU A 414 0.94 17.62 30.03
CA LEU A 414 1.35 16.73 31.12
C LEU A 414 0.05 16.26 31.78
N ARG A 415 -0.42 15.08 31.43
CA ARG A 415 -1.33 14.32 32.28
C ARG A 415 -0.52 13.96 33.52
N THR A 416 -0.52 14.85 34.52
CA THR A 416 -0.12 14.43 35.87
C THR A 416 -1.04 13.29 36.24
N HIS A 417 -0.49 12.11 36.45
CA HIS A 417 -1.14 11.02 37.14
C HIS A 417 -1.53 11.52 38.51
N CYS A 418 -2.68 12.12 38.64
CA CYS A 418 -3.36 12.29 39.89
C CYS A 418 -3.93 10.90 40.26
N SER A 419 -3.06 10.05 40.78
CA SER A 419 -3.43 8.88 41.54
C SER A 419 -3.90 9.40 42.87
N SER A 420 -5.18 9.77 42.96
CA SER A 420 -5.86 9.97 44.26
C SER A 420 -7.36 10.02 44.04
N SER A 421 -8.02 8.97 44.44
CA SER A 421 -9.27 8.95 45.18
C SER A 421 -10.14 10.21 45.03
N ALA A 422 -11.03 10.20 44.04
CA ALA A 422 -12.29 10.93 44.17
C ALA A 422 -13.40 9.90 44.02
N MET A 423 -13.78 9.40 45.15
CA MET A 423 -15.00 8.68 45.42
C MET A 423 -16.19 9.61 45.24
N PHE A 424 -17.28 9.08 44.62
CA PHE A 424 -18.67 9.51 44.80
C PHE A 424 -19.12 10.86 44.23
N VAL A 425 -19.90 10.78 43.16
CA VAL A 425 -21.33 11.17 43.11
C VAL A 425 -21.96 10.46 41.89
N SER A 426 -22.65 9.42 42.06
CA SER A 426 -24.08 9.15 42.18
C SER A 426 -24.92 9.49 40.94
N SER A 427 -25.45 8.45 40.42
CA SER A 427 -26.83 8.14 40.07
C SER A 427 -27.29 8.35 38.64
N SER A 428 -27.81 7.25 38.16
CA SER A 428 -28.91 7.05 37.20
C SER A 428 -28.60 7.17 35.72
N GLN A 429 -28.31 6.04 35.15
CA GLN A 429 -29.04 5.39 34.09
C GLN A 429 -28.32 4.10 33.68
N GLY A 430 -28.77 3.13 33.83
CA GLY A 430 -29.24 1.86 33.85
C GLY A 430 -28.90 1.06 32.60
N LEU A 431 -28.40 -0.14 32.83
CA LEU A 431 -28.45 -1.37 32.03
C LEU A 431 -28.15 -1.25 30.53
N THR A 432 -26.87 -1.50 30.20
CA THR A 432 -26.49 -2.31 29.03
C THR A 432 -24.97 -2.53 28.87
N SER A 433 -24.14 -2.14 29.86
CA SER A 433 -22.67 -2.14 29.71
C SER A 433 -21.97 -3.48 30.03
N SER A 434 -22.59 -4.40 30.72
CA SER A 434 -21.90 -5.59 31.23
C SER A 434 -21.74 -6.77 30.26
N ARG A 435 -22.35 -6.70 29.06
CA ARG A 435 -22.25 -7.78 28.04
C ARG A 435 -21.27 -7.46 26.90
N MET A 436 -20.78 -6.24 26.82
CA MET A 436 -19.79 -5.83 25.80
C MET A 436 -18.35 -5.78 26.34
N GLU A 437 -18.12 -5.81 27.62
CA GLU A 437 -16.77 -5.81 28.19
C GLU A 437 -16.09 -7.18 28.13
N ASP A 438 -16.84 -8.28 28.08
CA ASP A 438 -16.30 -9.64 27.97
C ASP A 438 -15.82 -10.02 26.55
N LEU A 439 -16.24 -9.28 25.52
CA LEU A 439 -15.76 -9.48 24.13
C LEU A 439 -14.52 -8.65 23.76
N ALA A 440 -14.13 -7.69 24.60
CA ALA A 440 -12.95 -6.84 24.41
C ALA A 440 -11.68 -7.39 25.06
N THR A 441 -11.71 -8.59 25.61
CA THR A 441 -10.53 -9.27 26.15
C THR A 441 -9.64 -9.77 25.01
N SER A 442 -8.32 -9.84 25.27
CA SER A 442 -7.28 -10.31 24.35
C SER A 442 -7.60 -11.64 23.65
N ALA A 443 -8.48 -12.46 24.23
CA ALA A 443 -8.98 -13.72 23.66
C ALA A 443 -9.80 -13.52 22.38
N GLY A 444 -10.75 -12.57 22.35
CA GLY A 444 -11.60 -12.35 21.18
C GLY A 444 -10.82 -11.87 19.93
N PHE A 445 -9.76 -11.10 20.12
CA PHE A 445 -8.90 -10.67 19.00
C PHE A 445 -8.01 -11.81 18.49
N LEU A 446 -7.49 -12.65 19.41
CA LEU A 446 -6.70 -13.85 19.04
C LEU A 446 -7.58 -14.90 18.34
N ASP A 447 -8.83 -15.07 18.76
CA ASP A 447 -9.80 -15.95 18.12
C ASP A 447 -10.18 -15.45 16.72
N PHE A 448 -10.32 -14.13 16.52
CA PHE A 448 -10.51 -13.54 15.20
C PHE A 448 -9.30 -13.79 14.28
N LEU A 449 -8.07 -13.63 14.80
CA LEU A 449 -6.84 -13.91 14.04
C LEU A 449 -6.67 -15.40 13.76
N ALA A 450 -7.01 -16.27 14.71
CA ALA A 450 -6.98 -17.72 14.52
C ALA A 450 -8.02 -18.16 13.47
N ALA A 451 -9.24 -17.64 13.52
CA ALA A 451 -10.28 -17.91 12.52
C ALA A 451 -9.90 -17.38 11.13
N TYR A 452 -9.24 -16.21 11.06
CA TYR A 452 -8.74 -15.64 9.82
C TYR A 452 -7.61 -16.47 9.23
N SER A 453 -6.65 -16.94 10.05
CA SER A 453 -5.55 -17.78 9.60
C SER A 453 -6.01 -19.17 9.15
N ALA A 454 -6.97 -19.79 9.87
CA ALA A 454 -7.57 -21.06 9.52
C ALA A 454 -8.34 -21.01 8.19
N ARG A 455 -9.11 -19.95 7.95
CA ARG A 455 -9.79 -19.71 6.66
C ARG A 455 -8.80 -19.50 5.52
N ARG A 456 -7.64 -18.88 5.78
CA ARG A 456 -6.60 -18.68 4.78
C ARG A 456 -5.91 -19.99 4.39
N CYS A 457 -5.61 -20.88 5.34
CA CYS A 457 -5.10 -22.21 5.05
C CYS A 457 -6.09 -23.03 4.23
N SER A 458 -7.38 -22.96 4.51
CA SER A 458 -8.44 -23.62 3.74
C SER A 458 -8.55 -23.09 2.30
N LEU A 459 -8.43 -21.75 2.10
CA LEU A 459 -8.46 -21.16 0.76
C LEU A 459 -7.20 -21.46 -0.07
N ILE A 460 -6.03 -21.55 0.56
CA ILE A 460 -4.78 -21.93 -0.12
C ILE A 460 -4.83 -23.41 -0.51
N LEU A 461 -5.34 -24.27 0.35
CA LEU A 461 -5.52 -25.70 0.04
C LEU A 461 -6.55 -25.92 -1.07
N SER A 462 -7.64 -25.17 -1.12
CA SER A 462 -8.63 -25.24 -2.21
C SER A 462 -8.10 -24.66 -3.53
N ALA A 463 -7.27 -23.61 -3.50
CA ALA A 463 -6.65 -23.03 -4.69
C ALA A 463 -5.57 -23.94 -5.28
N SER A 464 -4.76 -24.63 -4.43
CA SER A 464 -3.78 -25.61 -4.87
C SER A 464 -4.42 -26.89 -5.42
N ALA A 465 -5.58 -27.31 -4.88
CA ALA A 465 -6.35 -28.43 -5.42
C ALA A 465 -6.94 -28.11 -6.80
N LEU A 466 -7.35 -26.86 -7.05
CA LEU A 466 -7.87 -26.42 -8.35
C LEU A 466 -6.76 -26.27 -9.41
N SER A 467 -5.54 -25.91 -9.02
CA SER A 467 -4.40 -25.84 -9.95
C SER A 467 -3.82 -27.22 -10.31
N ALA A 468 -3.95 -28.21 -9.42
CA ALA A 468 -3.53 -29.58 -9.68
C ALA A 468 -4.48 -30.35 -10.62
N SER A 469 -5.75 -29.90 -10.77
CA SER A 469 -6.75 -30.53 -11.64
C SER A 469 -6.71 -30.09 -13.11
N SER A 470 -5.85 -29.10 -13.48
CA SER A 470 -5.76 -28.56 -14.82
C SER A 470 -4.55 -29.02 -15.64
N SER A 471 -3.75 -29.96 -15.13
CA SER A 471 -2.57 -30.46 -15.82
C SER A 471 -2.49 -31.99 -15.80
N GLU A 472 -3.38 -32.68 -16.53
CA GLU A 472 -3.07 -34.02 -17.03
C GLU A 472 -3.81 -34.31 -18.34
N PRO A 473 -3.08 -34.83 -19.36
CA PRO A 473 -3.72 -35.43 -20.53
C PRO A 473 -3.92 -36.92 -20.34
N ASN A 474 -5.17 -37.34 -20.48
CA ASN A 474 -5.65 -38.62 -20.97
C ASN A 474 -4.73 -39.85 -20.82
N ARG A 475 -5.04 -40.74 -19.85
CA ARG A 475 -4.89 -42.19 -20.01
C ARG A 475 -5.87 -42.95 -19.10
N SER A 476 -6.60 -43.83 -19.76
CA SER A 476 -7.49 -44.85 -19.24
C SER A 476 -6.87 -45.74 -18.16
N MET A 477 -7.53 -46.09 -17.11
CA MET A 477 -7.86 -47.46 -16.67
C MET A 477 -8.24 -47.53 -15.18
N SER A 478 -9.41 -48.17 -14.97
CA SER A 478 -9.83 -49.10 -13.91
C SER A 478 -9.81 -48.70 -12.45
N SER A 479 -11.03 -48.62 -11.92
CA SER A 479 -11.62 -49.26 -10.73
C SER A 479 -10.70 -49.63 -9.56
N SER A 480 -11.15 -49.23 -8.40
CA SER A 480 -11.00 -49.83 -7.06
C SER A 480 -10.37 -48.85 -6.06
N LEU A 481 -11.19 -48.34 -5.17
CA LEU A 481 -11.02 -48.24 -3.73
C LEU A 481 -11.85 -47.09 -3.15
N VAL A 482 -13.16 -47.41 -3.07
CA VAL A 482 -14.02 -46.79 -2.06
C VAL A 482 -13.92 -47.69 -0.85
N SER A 483 -13.50 -47.14 0.26
CA SER A 483 -13.75 -47.58 1.64
C SER A 483 -12.53 -47.22 2.50
N PHE A 484 -12.63 -46.27 3.30
CA PHE A 484 -12.16 -46.15 4.67
C PHE A 484 -12.13 -44.66 5.04
N VAL A 485 -13.07 -44.20 5.78
CA VAL A 485 -13.01 -43.45 7.02
C VAL A 485 -14.41 -42.95 7.36
N VAL A 486 -15.15 -43.85 7.99
CA VAL A 486 -16.20 -43.47 8.95
C VAL A 486 -15.96 -44.35 10.16
N ALA A 487 -15.37 -43.79 11.20
CA ALA A 487 -15.58 -44.23 12.60
C ALA A 487 -14.63 -43.39 13.51
N GLY A 488 -15.19 -42.73 14.50
CA GLY A 488 -14.42 -42.08 15.54
C GLY A 488 -15.27 -41.01 16.24
N ARG A 489 -16.44 -41.43 16.72
CA ARG A 489 -17.17 -40.71 17.75
C ARG A 489 -16.89 -41.34 19.11
N THR A 490 -16.91 -40.47 20.15
CA THR A 490 -17.00 -40.76 21.61
C THR A 490 -15.65 -41.01 22.31
N ASN A 491 -15.13 -40.09 23.08
CA ASN A 491 -15.44 -39.74 24.48
C ASN A 491 -14.90 -38.33 24.80
#